data_bc1f56f68cf69d2655cf6c0fb077b699
#
_entry.id   bc1f56f68cf69d2655cf6c0fb077b699
#
_cell.length_a   1.000
_cell.length_b   1.000
_cell.length_c   1.000
_cell.angle_alpha   90.00
_cell.angle_beta   90.00
_cell.angle_gamma   90.00
#
_symmetry.space_group_name_H-M   'P 1'
#
loop_
_entity.id
_entity.type
_entity.pdbx_description
1 polymer ?
#
loop_
_entity_poly.entity_id
_entity_poly.type
_entity_poly.pdbx_seq_one_letter_code
_entity_poly.pdbx_strand_id
1 'polypeptide(L)'
;FENPANIEVHKSETAAEILRDFPEGIDYLITGVGTGGHISGVGQVLKAKFPKVKVFAVEPEVAPFISKRQFGPHPLQGLGPNFIPKNLKEEVLDGTIPVTKDEAYLYAQRAAKEEGLFVGVSSGAALAAVAKKLPEIPKGSRILTFNYDTGERYLSVEGLFL
;
A
#
# COMPACT_ATOMS: atom_id res chain seq x y z
N PHE A 1 -8.21 6.39 13.70
CA PHE A 1 -8.75 6.39 12.32
C PHE A 1 -9.41 7.72 11.94
N GLU A 2 -9.58 8.68 12.88
CA GLU A 2 -10.30 9.94 12.64
C GLU A 2 -9.44 11.18 12.87
N ASN A 3 -8.30 11.06 13.54
CA ASN A 3 -7.45 12.20 13.86
C ASN A 3 -6.80 12.76 12.58
N PRO A 4 -7.06 14.03 12.21
CA PRO A 4 -6.48 14.65 11.03
C PRO A 4 -4.95 14.78 11.08
N ALA A 5 -4.35 14.80 12.27
CA ALA A 5 -2.90 14.78 12.43
C ALA A 5 -2.23 13.58 11.75
N ASN A 6 -2.96 12.47 11.58
CA ASN A 6 -2.48 11.30 10.86
C ASN A 6 -2.22 11.60 9.37
N ILE A 7 -3.07 12.40 8.74
CA ILE A 7 -2.84 12.87 7.35
C ILE A 7 -1.71 13.89 7.32
N GLU A 8 -1.71 14.83 8.26
CA GLU A 8 -0.77 15.96 8.26
C GLU A 8 0.68 15.53 8.44
N VAL A 9 0.97 14.54 9.30
CA VAL A 9 2.34 14.01 9.44
C VAL A 9 2.84 13.38 8.14
N HIS A 10 1.97 12.67 7.41
CA HIS A 10 2.35 12.09 6.13
C HIS A 10 2.51 13.12 5.01
N LYS A 11 1.84 14.28 5.10
CA LYS A 11 2.08 15.41 4.19
C LYS A 11 3.40 16.12 4.50
N SER A 12 3.63 16.44 5.78
CA SER A 12 4.76 17.27 6.19
C SER A 12 6.07 16.52 6.26
N GLU A 13 6.05 15.23 6.59
CA GLU A 13 7.26 14.43 6.80
C GLU A 13 7.42 13.36 5.71
N THR A 14 6.56 12.35 5.66
CA THR A 14 6.71 11.23 4.72
C THR A 14 6.79 11.68 3.26
N ALA A 15 5.89 12.57 2.83
CA ALA A 15 5.91 13.07 1.48
C ALA A 15 7.13 13.97 1.21
N ALA A 16 7.60 14.73 2.20
CA ALA A 16 8.81 15.54 2.07
C ALA A 16 10.06 14.67 1.88
N GLU A 17 10.17 13.55 2.61
CA GLU A 17 11.23 12.55 2.42
C GLU A 17 11.19 11.97 1.01
N ILE A 18 10.01 11.56 0.53
CA ILE A 18 9.84 11.04 -0.83
C ILE A 18 10.27 12.08 -1.88
N LEU A 19 9.86 13.34 -1.74
CA LEU A 19 10.23 14.40 -2.68
C LEU A 19 11.74 14.69 -2.68
N ARG A 20 12.41 14.57 -1.52
CA ARG A 20 13.86 14.71 -1.40
C ARG A 20 14.59 13.55 -2.08
N ASP A 21 14.12 12.32 -1.87
CA ASP A 21 14.78 11.11 -2.35
C ASP A 21 14.47 10.85 -3.84
N PHE A 22 13.34 11.34 -4.33
CA PHE A 22 12.91 11.24 -5.73
C PHE A 22 12.58 12.61 -6.33
N PRO A 23 13.59 13.50 -6.49
CA PRO A 23 13.37 14.87 -6.95
C PRO A 23 12.79 14.96 -8.37
N GLU A 24 13.04 13.95 -9.20
CA GLU A 24 12.47 13.85 -10.55
C GLU A 24 11.05 13.25 -10.57
N GLY A 25 10.54 12.83 -9.41
CA GLY A 25 9.22 12.25 -9.23
C GLY A 25 9.16 10.75 -9.37
N ILE A 26 7.96 10.26 -9.13
CA ILE A 26 7.54 8.87 -9.32
C ILE A 26 6.31 8.85 -10.22
N ASP A 27 6.10 7.75 -10.93
CA ASP A 27 4.96 7.60 -11.84
C ASP A 27 3.77 6.91 -11.16
N TYR A 28 4.05 5.99 -10.23
CA TYR A 28 3.04 5.21 -9.52
C TYR A 28 3.33 5.15 -8.03
N LEU A 29 2.29 5.41 -7.23
CA LEU A 29 2.25 5.10 -5.81
C LEU A 29 1.26 3.94 -5.60
N ILE A 30 1.74 2.80 -5.13
CA ILE A 30 0.93 1.62 -4.84
C ILE A 30 1.12 1.27 -3.36
N THR A 31 0.09 1.44 -2.54
CA THR A 31 0.22 1.30 -1.10
C THR A 31 -1.06 0.77 -0.44
N GLY A 32 -0.89 0.11 0.70
CA GLY A 32 -1.97 -0.41 1.50
C GLY A 32 -2.78 0.67 2.23
N VAL A 33 -3.99 0.33 2.60
CA VAL A 33 -4.88 1.21 3.36
C VAL A 33 -5.25 0.57 4.69
N GLY A 34 -4.71 1.13 5.79
CA GLY A 34 -5.17 0.90 7.15
C GLY A 34 -6.00 2.08 7.62
N THR A 35 -5.38 3.12 8.17
CA THR A 35 -6.07 4.35 8.59
C THR A 35 -6.50 5.25 7.43
N GLY A 36 -5.89 5.08 6.26
CA GLY A 36 -6.07 5.94 5.11
C GLY A 36 -5.20 7.21 5.11
N GLY A 37 -4.62 7.59 6.25
CA GLY A 37 -3.85 8.84 6.36
C GLY A 37 -2.58 8.85 5.53
N HIS A 38 -1.86 7.73 5.48
CA HIS A 38 -0.64 7.59 4.70
C HIS A 38 -0.88 7.81 3.20
N ILE A 39 -1.76 7.02 2.58
CA ILE A 39 -2.04 7.14 1.14
C ILE A 39 -2.64 8.50 0.78
N SER A 40 -3.49 9.04 1.68
CA SER A 40 -4.11 10.36 1.48
C SER A 40 -3.09 11.48 1.57
N GLY A 41 -2.29 11.52 2.64
CA GLY A 41 -1.29 12.56 2.86
C GLY A 41 -0.21 12.57 1.78
N VAL A 42 0.41 11.41 1.54
CA VAL A 42 1.43 11.26 0.49
C VAL A 42 0.84 11.53 -0.90
N GLY A 43 -0.31 10.94 -1.21
CA GLY A 43 -0.94 11.08 -2.51
C GLY A 43 -1.33 12.51 -2.85
N GLN A 44 -1.86 13.29 -1.89
CA GLN A 44 -2.18 14.71 -2.08
C GLN A 44 -0.93 15.52 -2.45
N VAL A 45 0.16 15.34 -1.70
CA VAL A 45 1.42 16.09 -1.96
C VAL A 45 2.04 15.67 -3.30
N LEU A 46 2.09 14.37 -3.58
CA LEU A 46 2.66 13.89 -4.84
C LEU A 46 1.85 14.34 -6.05
N LYS A 47 0.51 14.30 -6.00
CA LYS A 47 -0.34 14.79 -7.10
C LYS A 47 -0.22 16.31 -7.31
N ALA A 48 -0.03 17.06 -6.24
CA ALA A 48 0.22 18.50 -6.35
C ALA A 48 1.56 18.81 -7.01
N LYS A 49 2.61 18.04 -6.72
CA LYS A 49 3.95 18.23 -7.26
C LYS A 49 4.14 17.58 -8.64
N PHE A 50 3.58 16.39 -8.82
CA PHE A 50 3.68 15.55 -10.01
C PHE A 50 2.27 15.19 -10.50
N PRO A 51 1.59 16.05 -11.28
CA PRO A 51 0.18 15.86 -11.64
C PRO A 51 -0.13 14.57 -12.43
N LYS A 52 0.88 13.92 -12.98
CA LYS A 52 0.73 12.66 -13.74
C LYS A 52 0.83 11.40 -12.86
N VAL A 53 1.22 11.53 -11.59
CA VAL A 53 1.36 10.37 -10.70
C VAL A 53 0.03 9.66 -10.55
N LYS A 54 0.08 8.33 -10.60
CA LYS A 54 -1.07 7.45 -10.37
C LYS A 54 -1.00 6.83 -8.99
N VAL A 55 -2.09 6.89 -8.24
CA VAL A 55 -2.18 6.41 -6.87
C VAL A 55 -3.17 5.25 -6.79
N PHE A 56 -2.68 4.07 -6.41
CA PHE A 56 -3.51 2.88 -6.26
C PHE A 56 -3.50 2.38 -4.82
N ALA A 57 -4.71 2.11 -4.32
CA ALA A 57 -4.90 1.51 -3.01
C ALA A 57 -4.92 -0.02 -3.10
N VAL A 58 -4.19 -0.69 -2.21
CA VAL A 58 -4.25 -2.15 -2.08
C VAL A 58 -5.36 -2.50 -1.11
N GLU A 59 -6.25 -3.41 -1.52
CA GLU A 59 -7.35 -3.89 -0.69
C GLU A 59 -7.47 -5.42 -0.71
N PRO A 60 -8.03 -6.04 0.35
CA PRO A 60 -8.26 -7.48 0.36
C PRO A 60 -9.29 -7.90 -0.70
N GLU A 61 -8.99 -8.91 -1.52
CA GLU A 61 -9.92 -9.38 -2.55
C GLU A 61 -11.24 -9.89 -1.99
N VAL A 62 -11.19 -10.57 -0.83
CA VAL A 62 -12.40 -11.13 -0.16
C VAL A 62 -13.23 -10.08 0.57
N ALA A 63 -12.68 -8.89 0.79
CA ALA A 63 -13.34 -7.77 1.45
C ALA A 63 -12.91 -6.45 0.78
N PRO A 64 -13.29 -6.21 -0.49
CA PRO A 64 -12.89 -5.02 -1.25
C PRO A 64 -13.68 -3.79 -0.79
N PHE A 65 -13.25 -3.23 0.33
CA PHE A 65 -13.99 -2.19 1.07
C PHE A 65 -14.02 -0.84 0.37
N ILE A 66 -13.00 -0.52 -0.44
CA ILE A 66 -12.96 0.73 -1.21
C ILE A 66 -13.77 0.59 -2.49
N SER A 67 -13.41 -0.39 -3.34
CA SER A 67 -13.97 -0.52 -4.68
C SER A 67 -15.42 -1.00 -4.70
N LYS A 68 -15.80 -1.93 -3.79
CA LYS A 68 -17.13 -2.58 -3.79
C LYS A 68 -17.93 -2.33 -2.53
N ARG A 69 -17.40 -1.60 -1.55
CA ARG A 69 -18.05 -1.40 -0.23
C ARG A 69 -18.42 -2.72 0.45
N GLN A 70 -17.61 -3.73 0.25
CA GLN A 70 -17.77 -5.05 0.87
C GLN A 70 -16.83 -5.16 2.07
N PHE A 71 -17.38 -5.47 3.21
CA PHE A 71 -16.69 -5.57 4.49
C PHE A 71 -16.78 -7.00 5.01
N GLY A 72 -15.76 -7.45 5.71
CA GLY A 72 -15.74 -8.78 6.26
C GLY A 72 -14.36 -9.18 6.79
N PRO A 73 -14.25 -10.32 7.48
CA PRO A 73 -12.99 -10.84 7.95
C PRO A 73 -12.09 -11.23 6.78
N HIS A 74 -10.81 -10.89 6.89
CA HIS A 74 -9.79 -11.26 5.93
C HIS A 74 -8.43 -11.46 6.63
N PRO A 75 -7.51 -12.24 6.03
CA PRO A 75 -6.23 -12.60 6.65
C PRO A 75 -5.10 -11.57 6.45
N LEU A 76 -5.34 -10.49 5.71
CA LEU A 76 -4.33 -9.46 5.44
C LEU A 76 -4.22 -8.49 6.61
N GLN A 77 -3.43 -8.84 7.63
CA GLN A 77 -3.21 -8.00 8.80
C GLN A 77 -2.60 -6.65 8.41
N GLY A 78 -3.11 -5.58 9.03
CA GLY A 78 -2.66 -4.21 8.77
C GLY A 78 -3.36 -3.49 7.62
N LEU A 79 -4.13 -4.19 6.80
CA LEU A 79 -4.91 -3.64 5.68
C LEU A 79 -6.40 -3.83 5.89
N GLY A 80 -7.20 -3.05 5.18
CA GLY A 80 -8.63 -3.29 5.01
C GLY A 80 -9.44 -3.22 6.30
N PRO A 81 -9.58 -2.07 6.95
CA PRO A 81 -10.51 -1.94 8.07
C PRO A 81 -11.94 -2.22 7.59
N ASN A 82 -12.78 -2.78 8.49
CA ASN A 82 -14.16 -3.10 8.17
C ASN A 82 -15.09 -1.87 8.07
N PHE A 83 -14.56 -0.77 7.56
CA PHE A 83 -15.27 0.50 7.33
C PHE A 83 -14.41 1.38 6.42
N ILE A 84 -14.98 2.46 5.88
CA ILE A 84 -14.17 3.49 5.17
C ILE A 84 -13.60 4.45 6.22
N PRO A 85 -12.25 4.51 6.37
CA PRO A 85 -11.64 5.42 7.34
C PRO A 85 -11.89 6.89 6.97
N LYS A 86 -12.18 7.75 7.95
CA LYS A 86 -12.35 9.20 7.70
C LYS A 86 -11.11 9.89 7.14
N ASN A 87 -9.93 9.32 7.42
CA ASN A 87 -8.66 9.80 6.89
C ASN A 87 -8.37 9.32 5.46
N LEU A 88 -9.21 8.45 4.89
CA LEU A 88 -9.07 8.07 3.48
C LEU A 88 -9.74 9.13 2.60
N LYS A 89 -8.94 9.81 1.80
CA LYS A 89 -9.37 10.78 0.81
C LYS A 89 -9.45 10.08 -0.54
N GLU A 90 -10.62 9.53 -0.84
CA GLU A 90 -10.81 8.68 -2.03
C GLU A 90 -10.55 9.42 -3.35
N GLU A 91 -10.74 10.73 -3.36
CA GLU A 91 -10.44 11.59 -4.50
C GLU A 91 -8.95 11.59 -4.92
N VAL A 92 -8.07 11.12 -4.05
CA VAL A 92 -6.63 10.97 -4.40
C VAL A 92 -6.38 9.70 -5.21
N LEU A 93 -7.28 8.72 -5.16
CA LEU A 93 -7.08 7.41 -5.76
C LEU A 93 -7.38 7.41 -7.25
N ASP A 94 -6.52 6.79 -8.02
CA ASP A 94 -6.78 6.45 -9.44
C ASP A 94 -7.39 5.04 -9.57
N GLY A 95 -7.43 4.26 -8.51
CA GLY A 95 -8.06 2.96 -8.46
C GLY A 95 -7.61 2.10 -7.28
N THR A 96 -8.04 0.86 -7.29
CA THR A 96 -7.70 -0.15 -6.28
C THR A 96 -7.11 -1.40 -6.93
N ILE A 97 -6.34 -2.14 -6.15
CA ILE A 97 -5.77 -3.42 -6.58
C ILE A 97 -6.11 -4.45 -5.49
N PRO A 98 -7.03 -5.38 -5.79
CA PRO A 98 -7.38 -6.44 -4.87
C PRO A 98 -6.25 -7.49 -4.81
N VAL A 99 -5.93 -7.95 -3.60
CA VAL A 99 -4.89 -8.94 -3.34
C VAL A 99 -5.44 -10.05 -2.46
N THR A 100 -5.14 -11.30 -2.83
CA THR A 100 -5.49 -12.48 -2.04
C THR A 100 -4.48 -12.74 -0.92
N LYS A 101 -4.87 -13.61 0.04
CA LYS A 101 -3.95 -14.11 1.07
C LYS A 101 -2.70 -14.75 0.44
N ASP A 102 -2.92 -15.65 -0.50
CA ASP A 102 -1.86 -16.45 -1.10
C ASP A 102 -0.85 -15.58 -1.87
N GLU A 103 -1.34 -14.57 -2.59
CA GLU A 103 -0.48 -13.59 -3.25
C GLU A 103 0.36 -12.80 -2.24
N ALA A 104 -0.25 -12.29 -1.17
CA ALA A 104 0.47 -11.54 -0.14
C ALA A 104 1.54 -12.39 0.55
N TYR A 105 1.22 -13.64 0.88
CA TYR A 105 2.16 -14.56 1.51
C TYR A 105 3.30 -14.93 0.57
N LEU A 106 2.98 -15.27 -0.68
CA LEU A 106 3.98 -15.57 -1.70
C LEU A 106 4.99 -14.43 -1.85
N TYR A 107 4.51 -13.18 -1.96
CA TYR A 107 5.40 -12.05 -2.16
C TYR A 107 6.18 -11.67 -0.90
N ALA A 108 5.66 -11.88 0.31
CA ALA A 108 6.44 -11.75 1.53
C ALA A 108 7.57 -12.79 1.61
N GLN A 109 7.29 -14.05 1.25
CA GLN A 109 8.29 -15.12 1.16
C GLN A 109 9.35 -14.85 0.09
N ARG A 110 8.93 -14.38 -1.09
CA ARG A 110 9.85 -14.03 -2.17
C ARG A 110 10.75 -12.86 -1.78
N ALA A 111 10.21 -11.82 -1.16
CA ALA A 111 11.00 -10.70 -0.65
C ALA A 111 12.11 -11.17 0.30
N ALA A 112 11.78 -12.09 1.20
CA ALA A 112 12.77 -12.68 2.12
C ALA A 112 13.82 -13.53 1.40
N LYS A 113 13.39 -14.40 0.47
CA LYS A 113 14.29 -15.40 -0.17
C LYS A 113 15.12 -14.80 -1.31
N GLU A 114 14.55 -13.89 -2.09
CA GLU A 114 15.16 -13.38 -3.32
C GLU A 114 15.89 -12.05 -3.06
N GLU A 115 15.39 -11.21 -2.14
CA GLU A 115 15.91 -9.87 -1.89
C GLU A 115 16.51 -9.68 -0.48
N GLY A 116 16.38 -10.67 0.41
CA GLY A 116 16.82 -10.53 1.80
C GLY A 116 15.95 -9.57 2.63
N LEU A 117 14.76 -9.23 2.16
CA LEU A 117 13.82 -8.32 2.82
C LEU A 117 12.80 -9.15 3.63
N PHE A 118 13.04 -9.27 4.93
CA PHE A 118 12.13 -10.00 5.84
C PHE A 118 10.99 -9.07 6.28
N VAL A 119 9.88 -9.09 5.54
CA VAL A 119 8.75 -8.16 5.66
C VAL A 119 7.47 -8.86 6.10
N GLY A 120 6.52 -8.08 6.65
CA GLY A 120 5.22 -8.58 7.09
C GLY A 120 4.19 -8.74 5.97
N VAL A 121 2.99 -9.20 6.36
CA VAL A 121 1.87 -9.53 5.44
C VAL A 121 1.46 -8.35 4.57
N SER A 122 1.32 -7.16 5.16
CA SER A 122 0.89 -5.96 4.41
C SER A 122 1.92 -5.51 3.37
N SER A 123 3.22 -5.69 3.68
CA SER A 123 4.30 -5.45 2.71
C SER A 123 4.25 -6.45 1.56
N GLY A 124 4.04 -7.74 1.88
CA GLY A 124 3.81 -8.77 0.86
C GLY A 124 2.62 -8.46 -0.03
N ALA A 125 1.51 -7.98 0.55
CA ALA A 125 0.34 -7.56 -0.22
C ALA A 125 0.65 -6.36 -1.13
N ALA A 126 1.42 -5.39 -0.66
CA ALA A 126 1.83 -4.24 -1.48
C ALA A 126 2.72 -4.66 -2.65
N LEU A 127 3.68 -5.56 -2.42
CA LEU A 127 4.54 -6.13 -3.47
C LEU A 127 3.74 -6.96 -4.49
N ALA A 128 2.78 -7.77 -4.03
CA ALA A 128 1.87 -8.51 -4.90
C ALA A 128 1.03 -7.57 -5.78
N ALA A 129 0.53 -6.48 -5.21
CA ALA A 129 -0.23 -5.46 -5.95
C ALA A 129 0.63 -4.80 -7.04
N VAL A 130 1.89 -4.48 -6.73
CA VAL A 130 2.85 -3.98 -7.74
C VAL A 130 2.98 -4.99 -8.87
N ALA A 131 3.24 -6.25 -8.57
CA ALA A 131 3.41 -7.29 -9.58
C ALA A 131 2.15 -7.48 -10.46
N LYS A 132 0.96 -7.44 -9.86
CA LYS A 132 -0.31 -7.50 -10.60
C LYS A 132 -0.47 -6.33 -11.57
N LYS A 133 -0.02 -5.14 -11.17
CA LYS A 133 -0.18 -3.92 -11.97
C LYS A 133 0.90 -3.76 -13.05
N LEU A 134 2.07 -4.38 -12.88
CA LEU A 134 3.20 -4.26 -13.81
C LEU A 134 2.86 -4.41 -15.30
N PRO A 135 2.01 -5.37 -15.73
CA PRO A 135 1.67 -5.54 -17.16
C PRO A 135 1.01 -4.32 -17.81
N GLU A 136 0.38 -3.45 -17.00
CA GLU A 136 -0.30 -2.25 -17.46
C GLU A 136 0.57 -0.98 -17.33
N ILE A 137 1.72 -1.09 -16.67
CA ILE A 137 2.64 0.04 -16.39
C ILE A 137 3.66 0.16 -17.53
N PRO A 138 3.86 1.34 -18.11
CA PRO A 138 4.87 1.54 -19.13
C PRO A 138 6.27 1.18 -18.62
N LYS A 139 7.07 0.54 -19.47
CA LYS A 139 8.44 0.18 -19.14
C LYS A 139 9.28 1.43 -18.84
N GLY A 140 10.04 1.36 -17.74
CA GLY A 140 10.86 2.48 -17.27
C GLY A 140 10.16 3.39 -16.26
N SER A 141 8.87 3.16 -15.95
CA SER A 141 8.17 3.89 -14.90
C SER A 141 8.76 3.62 -13.52
N ARG A 142 8.79 4.64 -12.68
CA ARG A 142 9.16 4.55 -11.26
C ARG A 142 7.92 4.24 -10.42
N ILE A 143 7.97 3.13 -9.69
CA ILE A 143 6.89 2.68 -8.81
C ILE A 143 7.37 2.77 -7.38
N LEU A 144 6.66 3.49 -6.53
CA LEU A 144 6.89 3.54 -5.10
C LEU A 144 5.88 2.66 -4.37
N THR A 145 6.37 1.78 -3.52
CA THR A 145 5.61 1.02 -2.54
C THR A 145 6.37 1.00 -1.21
N PHE A 146 5.79 0.45 -0.16
CA PHE A 146 6.36 0.51 1.18
C PHE A 146 6.50 -0.87 1.82
N ASN A 147 7.61 -1.06 2.53
CA ASN A 147 7.77 -2.11 3.50
C ASN A 147 7.37 -1.52 4.87
N TYR A 148 6.21 -1.94 5.40
CA TYR A 148 5.60 -1.31 6.58
C TYR A 148 6.22 -1.78 7.88
N ASP A 149 6.49 -3.07 7.99
CA ASP A 149 7.06 -3.71 9.17
C ASP A 149 7.85 -4.97 8.81
N THR A 150 8.45 -5.56 9.82
CA THR A 150 9.36 -6.69 9.69
C THR A 150 8.65 -8.03 9.94
N GLY A 151 9.15 -9.10 9.31
CA GLY A 151 8.52 -10.42 9.28
C GLY A 151 8.54 -11.15 10.61
N GLU A 152 9.45 -10.83 11.54
CA GLU A 152 9.54 -11.49 12.86
C GLU A 152 8.26 -11.36 13.70
N ARG A 153 7.45 -10.33 13.46
CA ARG A 153 6.14 -10.15 14.11
C ARG A 153 5.10 -11.20 13.71
N TYR A 154 5.38 -11.92 12.63
CA TYR A 154 4.45 -12.84 11.97
C TYR A 154 4.90 -14.31 11.97
N LEU A 155 5.91 -14.65 12.76
CA LEU A 155 6.41 -16.05 12.83
C LEU A 155 5.35 -17.04 13.33
N SER A 156 4.35 -16.58 14.09
CA SER A 156 3.21 -17.39 14.53
C SER A 156 2.08 -17.48 13.52
N VAL A 157 2.19 -16.78 12.38
CA VAL A 157 1.16 -16.80 11.34
C VAL A 157 1.37 -18.04 10.47
N GLU A 158 0.45 -18.99 10.59
CA GLU A 158 0.50 -20.25 9.86
C GLU A 158 0.55 -20.06 8.35
N GLY A 159 1.51 -20.73 7.71
CA GLY A 159 1.68 -20.72 6.25
C GLY A 159 2.31 -19.46 5.69
N LEU A 160 2.70 -18.47 6.52
CA LEU A 160 3.40 -17.30 6.01
C LEU A 160 4.89 -17.60 5.78
N PHE A 161 5.60 -18.12 6.77
CA PHE A 161 7.04 -18.43 6.65
C PHE A 161 7.39 -19.87 6.99
N LEU A 162 6.49 -20.59 7.63
CA LEU A 162 6.68 -21.99 8.10
C LEU A 162 5.60 -22.90 7.55
#